data_fe861378fa76137f5e82424843a855b0
#
_entry.id   fe861378fa76137f5e82424843a855b0
#
_cell.length_a   1.000
_cell.length_b   1.000
_cell.length_c   1.000
_cell.angle_alpha   90.00
_cell.angle_beta   90.00
_cell.angle_gamma   90.00
#
_symmetry.space_group_name_H-M   'P 1'
#
loop_
_entity.id
_entity.type
_entity.pdbx_description
1 polymer ?
#
loop_
_entity_poly.entity_id
_entity_poly.type
_entity_poly.pdbx_seq_one_letter_code
_entity_poly.pdbx_strand_id
1 'polypeptide(L)'
;YIDQYAREEIDGYREKSARFRYLFSRLRTAACAIVEDMAGELAQSDFSPVAFELGFGGRDGQLPAVTVTEGDETLSVSGKVDRVDGWLHDGKLYLRVVDYKTGKKAFDLSDLRYGLGIQMLLYLFTLEKEGRSYFGYPIVPAGVLYHPAREVILKKDRGIQPEKLQAALQEELRRSGMVLADPEVLRAMEHSALEAPHYLPIRVKKDGSISDGIASAEQLGKLGRYVEDLLHQIAREIGSGNIDADPVARGPQERACDRCDFAAACAFQEGRGGDRVRYIRTVKPEEFWQFVDAENGKEGSTCR
;
A
#
# COMPACT_ATOMS: atom_id res chain seq x y z
N TYR A 1 16.24 16.65 -15.44
CA TYR A 1 14.79 16.74 -15.26
C TYR A 1 14.40 17.79 -14.22
N ILE A 2 14.86 17.75 -12.95
CA ILE A 2 14.45 18.71 -11.91
C ILE A 2 14.77 20.16 -12.29
N ASP A 3 15.96 20.42 -12.82
CA ASP A 3 16.35 21.77 -13.28
C ASP A 3 15.61 22.18 -14.57
N GLN A 4 15.20 21.23 -15.41
CA GLN A 4 14.35 21.44 -16.57
C GLN A 4 12.94 21.82 -16.14
N TYR A 5 12.32 21.02 -15.27
CA TYR A 5 11.02 21.31 -14.66
C TYR A 5 11.02 22.70 -13.99
N ALA A 6 12.08 23.01 -13.24
CA ALA A 6 12.19 24.33 -12.59
C ALA A 6 12.18 25.49 -13.59
N ARG A 7 12.78 25.33 -14.78
CA ARG A 7 12.75 26.36 -15.83
C ARG A 7 11.41 26.45 -16.53
N GLU A 8 10.80 25.30 -16.83
CA GLU A 8 9.60 25.22 -17.68
C GLU A 8 8.31 25.52 -16.89
N GLU A 9 8.20 25.02 -15.66
CA GLU A 9 6.96 25.06 -14.89
C GLU A 9 6.91 26.14 -13.81
N ILE A 10 8.06 26.57 -13.27
CA ILE A 10 8.11 27.57 -12.19
C ILE A 10 8.95 28.80 -12.53
N ASP A 11 9.31 28.99 -13.80
CA ASP A 11 10.05 30.16 -14.31
C ASP A 11 11.40 30.34 -13.59
N GLY A 12 12.08 29.23 -13.32
CA GLY A 12 13.30 29.19 -12.54
C GLY A 12 13.09 29.39 -11.04
N TYR A 13 14.09 29.06 -10.24
CA TYR A 13 14.02 29.19 -8.78
C TYR A 13 15.03 30.19 -8.19
N ARG A 14 15.99 30.68 -9.00
CA ARG A 14 17.06 31.57 -8.53
C ARG A 14 16.55 32.93 -8.06
N GLU A 15 15.54 33.46 -8.74
CA GLU A 15 14.91 34.76 -8.43
C GLU A 15 13.76 34.68 -7.42
N LYS A 16 13.40 33.47 -6.99
CA LYS A 16 12.38 33.26 -5.94
C LYS A 16 12.92 33.64 -4.57
N SER A 17 12.01 33.76 -3.59
CA SER A 17 12.40 34.10 -2.20
C SER A 17 13.42 33.11 -1.61
N ALA A 18 14.20 33.55 -0.62
CA ALA A 18 15.17 32.68 0.06
C ALA A 18 14.53 31.42 0.66
N ARG A 19 13.31 31.55 1.21
CA ARG A 19 12.53 30.43 1.72
C ARG A 19 12.19 29.43 0.62
N PHE A 20 11.75 29.91 -0.54
CA PHE A 20 11.41 29.04 -1.68
C PHE A 20 12.66 28.29 -2.17
N ARG A 21 13.78 29.00 -2.37
CA ARG A 21 15.05 28.38 -2.79
C ARG A 21 15.51 27.29 -1.83
N TYR A 22 15.41 27.54 -0.53
CA TYR A 22 15.75 26.56 0.50
C TYR A 22 14.84 25.31 0.42
N LEU A 23 13.52 25.48 0.35
CA LEU A 23 12.58 24.37 0.23
C LEU A 23 12.78 23.59 -1.07
N PHE A 24 12.99 24.28 -2.19
CA PHE A 24 13.25 23.65 -3.47
C PHE A 24 14.56 22.85 -3.46
N SER A 25 15.61 23.38 -2.86
CA SER A 25 16.89 22.65 -2.69
C SER A 25 16.70 21.38 -1.86
N ARG A 26 15.91 21.43 -0.79
CA ARG A 26 15.59 20.24 0.03
C ARG A 26 14.80 19.20 -0.76
N LEU A 27 13.78 19.64 -1.51
CA LEU A 27 13.00 18.73 -2.36
C LEU A 27 13.89 18.07 -3.42
N ARG A 28 14.79 18.82 -4.04
CA ARG A 28 15.77 18.29 -4.99
C ARG A 28 16.65 17.22 -4.37
N THR A 29 17.21 17.48 -3.20
CA THR A 29 18.04 16.51 -2.47
C THR A 29 17.25 15.25 -2.12
N ALA A 30 16.03 15.41 -1.62
CA ALA A 30 15.15 14.28 -1.29
C ALA A 30 14.80 13.46 -2.55
N ALA A 31 14.46 14.12 -3.66
CA ALA A 31 14.15 13.43 -4.91
C ALA A 31 15.36 12.65 -5.46
N CYS A 32 16.56 13.21 -5.41
CA CYS A 32 17.78 12.50 -5.80
C CYS A 32 18.01 11.26 -4.92
N ALA A 33 17.88 11.39 -3.60
CA ALA A 33 18.07 10.28 -2.67
C ALA A 33 17.02 9.15 -2.90
N ILE A 34 15.76 9.51 -3.19
CA ILE A 34 14.72 8.54 -3.52
C ILE A 34 15.06 7.79 -4.81
N VAL A 35 15.50 8.49 -5.85
CA VAL A 35 15.87 7.87 -7.13
C VAL A 35 17.11 6.96 -6.97
N GLU A 36 18.10 7.37 -6.18
CA GLU A 36 19.27 6.55 -5.86
C GLU A 36 18.89 5.28 -5.11
N ASP A 37 17.99 5.37 -4.13
CA ASP A 37 17.47 4.23 -3.37
C ASP A 37 16.67 3.26 -4.28
N MET A 38 15.83 3.80 -5.18
CA MET A 38 15.12 3.01 -6.19
C MET A 38 16.08 2.30 -7.16
N ALA A 39 17.09 3.00 -7.62
CA ALA A 39 18.10 2.43 -8.51
C ALA A 39 18.87 1.29 -7.81
N GLY A 40 19.20 1.45 -6.53
CA GLY A 40 19.82 0.41 -5.71
C GLY A 40 18.92 -0.82 -5.54
N GLU A 41 17.61 -0.63 -5.30
CA GLU A 41 16.64 -1.73 -5.24
C GLU A 41 16.56 -2.49 -6.58
N LEU A 42 16.34 -1.77 -7.67
CA LEU A 42 16.17 -2.38 -8.99
C LEU A 42 17.45 -3.07 -9.51
N ALA A 43 18.62 -2.59 -9.11
CA ALA A 43 19.90 -3.24 -9.45
C ALA A 43 20.10 -4.60 -8.76
N GLN A 44 19.33 -4.90 -7.71
CA GLN A 44 19.35 -6.16 -6.96
C GLN A 44 18.05 -6.97 -7.12
N SER A 45 17.28 -6.70 -8.19
CA SER A 45 15.98 -7.29 -8.43
C SER A 45 15.86 -7.77 -9.88
N ASP A 46 15.23 -8.92 -10.07
CA ASP A 46 14.79 -9.38 -11.38
C ASP A 46 13.42 -8.76 -11.76
N PHE A 47 12.73 -8.18 -10.78
CA PHE A 47 11.54 -7.36 -11.05
C PHE A 47 11.96 -6.03 -11.66
N SER A 48 11.25 -5.62 -12.70
CA SER A 48 11.42 -4.32 -13.34
C SER A 48 10.08 -3.59 -13.46
N PRO A 49 10.08 -2.25 -13.48
CA PRO A 49 8.86 -1.49 -13.72
C PRO A 49 8.27 -1.83 -15.09
N VAL A 50 7.01 -2.28 -15.11
CA VAL A 50 6.25 -2.63 -16.32
C VAL A 50 5.12 -1.64 -16.60
N ALA A 51 4.71 -0.87 -15.60
CA ALA A 51 3.75 0.23 -15.77
C ALA A 51 3.94 1.31 -14.69
N PHE A 52 3.64 2.54 -15.07
CA PHE A 52 3.56 3.70 -14.20
C PHE A 52 2.22 4.38 -14.41
N GLU A 53 1.65 4.95 -13.33
CA GLU A 53 0.39 5.67 -13.39
C GLU A 53 -0.72 4.88 -14.10
N LEU A 54 -0.74 3.54 -13.87
CA LEU A 54 -1.68 2.63 -14.53
C LEU A 54 -3.08 2.84 -13.98
N GLY A 55 -3.97 3.38 -14.80
CA GLY A 55 -5.36 3.64 -14.45
C GLY A 55 -6.27 2.44 -14.67
N PHE A 56 -7.23 2.26 -13.77
CA PHE A 56 -8.36 1.36 -14.00
C PHE A 56 -9.68 2.10 -13.78
N GLY A 57 -10.66 1.81 -14.63
CA GLY A 57 -11.91 2.56 -14.67
C GLY A 57 -11.73 4.01 -15.11
N GLY A 58 -12.83 4.77 -15.09
CA GLY A 58 -12.84 6.15 -15.54
C GLY A 58 -12.68 6.30 -17.07
N ARG A 59 -12.44 7.55 -17.53
CA ARG A 59 -12.34 7.85 -18.98
C ARG A 59 -11.00 7.45 -19.58
N ASP A 60 -9.94 7.50 -18.79
CA ASP A 60 -8.54 7.29 -19.23
C ASP A 60 -7.92 6.01 -18.66
N GLY A 61 -8.74 5.13 -18.07
CA GLY A 61 -8.27 3.87 -17.51
C GLY A 61 -7.85 2.88 -18.60
N GLN A 62 -6.66 2.32 -18.48
CA GLN A 62 -6.14 1.28 -19.37
C GLN A 62 -6.74 -0.11 -19.04
N LEU A 63 -7.22 -0.27 -17.80
CA LEU A 63 -7.92 -1.45 -17.32
C LEU A 63 -9.38 -1.13 -17.00
N PRO A 64 -10.30 -2.12 -17.04
CA PRO A 64 -11.68 -1.91 -16.63
C PRO A 64 -11.79 -1.49 -15.15
N ALA A 65 -12.89 -0.82 -14.80
CA ALA A 65 -13.22 -0.56 -13.41
C ALA A 65 -13.48 -1.86 -12.64
N VAL A 66 -13.17 -1.88 -11.36
CA VAL A 66 -13.67 -2.95 -10.48
C VAL A 66 -15.15 -2.72 -10.24
N THR A 67 -15.97 -3.68 -10.65
CA THR A 67 -17.42 -3.57 -10.54
C THR A 67 -17.96 -4.68 -9.68
N VAL A 68 -18.76 -4.33 -8.67
CA VAL A 68 -19.54 -5.28 -7.87
C VAL A 68 -21.02 -4.91 -7.96
N THR A 69 -21.87 -5.93 -8.07
CA THR A 69 -23.32 -5.74 -8.18
C THR A 69 -24.01 -6.43 -7.02
N GLU A 70 -24.90 -5.72 -6.35
CA GLU A 70 -25.73 -6.21 -5.25
C GLU A 70 -27.19 -5.85 -5.51
N GLY A 71 -28.00 -6.86 -5.85
CA GLY A 71 -29.38 -6.63 -6.29
C GLY A 71 -29.41 -5.76 -7.56
N ASP A 72 -30.07 -4.62 -7.48
CA ASP A 72 -30.16 -3.63 -8.57
C ASP A 72 -29.06 -2.57 -8.49
N GLU A 73 -28.22 -2.57 -7.45
CA GLU A 73 -27.18 -1.59 -7.23
C GLU A 73 -25.83 -2.05 -7.79
N THR A 74 -25.10 -1.12 -8.40
CA THR A 74 -23.78 -1.40 -8.95
C THR A 74 -22.77 -0.38 -8.41
N LEU A 75 -21.77 -0.88 -7.69
CA LEU A 75 -20.60 -0.11 -7.26
C LEU A 75 -19.49 -0.25 -8.29
N SER A 76 -19.00 0.88 -8.78
CA SER A 76 -17.85 0.93 -9.68
C SER A 76 -16.70 1.65 -9.00
N VAL A 77 -15.57 0.97 -8.87
CA VAL A 77 -14.36 1.52 -8.26
C VAL A 77 -13.33 1.78 -9.34
N SER A 78 -12.83 2.99 -9.39
CA SER A 78 -11.74 3.41 -10.28
C SER A 78 -10.54 3.89 -9.46
N GLY A 79 -9.36 3.84 -10.06
CA GLY A 79 -8.15 4.27 -9.38
C GLY A 79 -6.95 4.31 -10.31
N LYS A 80 -5.80 4.65 -9.73
CA LYS A 80 -4.54 4.71 -10.44
C LYS A 80 -3.43 4.13 -9.58
N VAL A 81 -2.65 3.23 -10.15
CA VAL A 81 -1.52 2.58 -9.50
C VAL A 81 -0.26 3.37 -9.84
N ASP A 82 0.49 3.83 -8.85
CA ASP A 82 1.69 4.65 -9.08
C ASP A 82 2.74 3.89 -9.89
N ARG A 83 3.06 2.66 -9.50
CA ARG A 83 4.02 1.78 -10.18
C ARG A 83 3.64 0.31 -10.03
N VAL A 84 3.77 -0.42 -11.13
CA VAL A 84 3.68 -1.88 -11.15
C VAL A 84 5.03 -2.43 -11.61
N ASP A 85 5.63 -3.30 -10.80
CA ASP A 85 6.82 -4.03 -11.19
C ASP A 85 6.44 -5.48 -11.53
N GLY A 86 7.11 -6.04 -12.54
CA GLY A 86 6.86 -7.39 -13.04
C GLY A 86 8.12 -8.21 -13.21
N TRP A 87 7.97 -9.50 -12.99
CA TRP A 87 8.96 -10.53 -13.27
C TRP A 87 8.30 -11.66 -14.04
N LEU A 88 8.77 -11.86 -15.29
CA LEU A 88 8.27 -12.94 -16.15
C LEU A 88 9.06 -14.22 -15.87
N HIS A 89 8.39 -15.23 -15.33
CA HIS A 89 8.98 -16.52 -15.01
C HIS A 89 8.00 -17.65 -15.31
N ASP A 90 8.49 -18.70 -15.96
CA ASP A 90 7.70 -19.89 -16.37
C ASP A 90 6.37 -19.56 -17.07
N GLY A 91 6.38 -18.54 -17.94
CA GLY A 91 5.22 -18.11 -18.72
C GLY A 91 4.15 -17.40 -17.91
N LYS A 92 4.42 -17.03 -16.66
CA LYS A 92 3.58 -16.23 -15.78
C LYS A 92 4.26 -14.91 -15.45
N LEU A 93 3.49 -13.86 -15.31
CA LEU A 93 3.99 -12.56 -14.90
C LEU A 93 3.64 -12.33 -13.42
N TYR A 94 4.66 -12.37 -12.58
CA TYR A 94 4.56 -12.02 -11.18
C TYR A 94 4.53 -10.51 -11.04
N LEU A 95 3.50 -9.96 -10.43
CA LEU A 95 3.34 -8.50 -10.27
C LEU A 95 3.38 -8.09 -8.80
N ARG A 96 4.14 -7.04 -8.51
CA ARG A 96 4.04 -6.29 -7.26
C ARG A 96 3.59 -4.85 -7.53
N VAL A 97 2.71 -4.35 -6.68
CA VAL A 97 2.23 -2.97 -6.71
C VAL A 97 3.08 -2.14 -5.77
N VAL A 98 3.54 -0.99 -6.22
CA VAL A 98 4.34 -0.05 -5.43
C VAL A 98 3.65 1.30 -5.41
N ASP A 99 3.49 1.86 -4.21
CA ASP A 99 2.89 3.16 -3.99
C ASP A 99 3.86 4.05 -3.19
N TYR A 100 4.05 5.30 -3.63
CA TYR A 100 4.99 6.23 -3.03
C TYR A 100 4.34 7.02 -1.89
N LYS A 101 4.91 6.92 -0.69
CA LYS A 101 4.38 7.61 0.50
C LYS A 101 5.31 8.70 1.01
N THR A 102 4.85 9.93 0.94
CA THR A 102 5.55 11.11 1.50
C THR A 102 5.43 11.19 3.03
N GLY A 103 4.44 10.53 3.61
CA GLY A 103 4.24 10.41 5.06
C GLY A 103 4.79 9.11 5.64
N LYS A 104 4.77 8.99 6.98
CA LYS A 104 5.00 7.72 7.67
C LYS A 104 3.71 6.89 7.60
N LYS A 105 3.63 5.99 6.63
CA LYS A 105 2.54 5.02 6.52
C LYS A 105 3.15 3.62 6.55
N ALA A 106 2.66 2.79 7.46
CA ALA A 106 2.97 1.38 7.51
C ALA A 106 1.81 0.58 6.91
N PHE A 107 2.13 -0.60 6.39
CA PHE A 107 1.12 -1.61 6.10
C PHE A 107 0.73 -2.28 7.42
N ASP A 108 -0.53 -2.19 7.81
CA ASP A 108 -1.02 -2.65 9.10
C ASP A 108 -2.20 -3.62 8.92
N LEU A 109 -2.00 -4.86 9.37
CA LEU A 109 -3.04 -5.89 9.34
C LEU A 109 -4.25 -5.51 10.20
N SER A 110 -4.03 -4.70 11.24
CA SER A 110 -5.12 -4.20 12.07
C SER A 110 -6.05 -3.29 11.27
N ASP A 111 -5.49 -2.44 10.40
CA ASP A 111 -6.27 -1.61 9.49
C ASP A 111 -7.10 -2.45 8.53
N LEU A 112 -6.48 -3.45 7.91
CA LEU A 112 -7.17 -4.32 6.96
C LEU A 112 -8.36 -5.03 7.58
N ARG A 113 -8.27 -5.47 8.84
CA ARG A 113 -9.38 -6.08 9.57
C ARG A 113 -10.62 -5.18 9.64
N TYR A 114 -10.42 -3.87 9.67
CA TYR A 114 -11.51 -2.88 9.72
C TYR A 114 -11.83 -2.25 8.36
N GLY A 115 -11.34 -2.86 7.26
CA GLY A 115 -11.56 -2.37 5.90
C GLY A 115 -10.78 -1.12 5.55
N LEU A 116 -9.77 -0.76 6.33
CA LEU A 116 -8.91 0.39 6.06
C LEU A 116 -7.63 -0.03 5.33
N GLY A 117 -7.06 0.88 4.53
CA GLY A 117 -5.79 0.63 3.84
C GLY A 117 -5.84 -0.45 2.76
N ILE A 118 -7.02 -0.85 2.29
CA ILE A 118 -7.23 -1.91 1.29
C ILE A 118 -6.80 -1.51 -0.13
N GLN A 119 -6.54 -0.24 -0.39
CA GLN A 119 -6.26 0.32 -1.72
C GLN A 119 -5.22 -0.50 -2.51
N MET A 120 -4.10 -0.81 -1.88
CA MET A 120 -3.00 -1.54 -2.54
C MET A 120 -3.39 -2.98 -2.89
N LEU A 121 -4.14 -3.64 -2.01
CA LEU A 121 -4.66 -4.97 -2.24
C LEU A 121 -5.70 -4.98 -3.35
N LEU A 122 -6.59 -3.98 -3.35
CA LEU A 122 -7.55 -3.80 -4.44
C LEU A 122 -6.83 -3.66 -5.79
N TYR A 123 -5.76 -2.88 -5.85
CA TYR A 123 -4.94 -2.76 -7.06
C TYR A 123 -4.32 -4.09 -7.47
N LEU A 124 -3.70 -4.80 -6.53
CA LEU A 124 -3.05 -6.09 -6.79
C LEU A 124 -4.04 -7.13 -7.34
N PHE A 125 -5.22 -7.27 -6.70
CA PHE A 125 -6.22 -8.25 -7.12
C PHE A 125 -6.98 -7.83 -8.39
N THR A 126 -7.09 -6.52 -8.65
CA THR A 126 -7.56 -6.04 -9.96
C THR A 126 -6.60 -6.44 -11.08
N LEU A 127 -5.29 -6.29 -10.85
CA LEU A 127 -4.27 -6.71 -11.81
C LEU A 127 -4.27 -8.24 -11.99
N GLU A 128 -4.48 -9.02 -10.95
CA GLU A 128 -4.61 -10.48 -11.05
C GLU A 128 -5.80 -10.86 -11.96
N LYS A 129 -6.93 -10.22 -11.78
CA LYS A 129 -8.19 -10.51 -12.50
C LYS A 129 -8.17 -10.00 -13.95
N GLU A 130 -7.74 -8.76 -14.16
CA GLU A 130 -7.87 -8.04 -15.43
C GLU A 130 -6.55 -7.85 -16.18
N GLY A 131 -5.42 -8.00 -15.51
CA GLY A 131 -4.09 -7.66 -16.05
C GLY A 131 -3.65 -8.52 -17.23
N ARG A 132 -4.21 -9.75 -17.38
CA ARG A 132 -3.88 -10.62 -18.50
C ARG A 132 -4.17 -9.97 -19.85
N SER A 133 -5.24 -9.22 -19.98
CA SER A 133 -5.63 -8.53 -21.21
C SER A 133 -4.64 -7.43 -21.57
N TYR A 134 -4.02 -6.80 -20.59
CA TYR A 134 -3.07 -5.70 -20.75
C TYR A 134 -1.63 -6.17 -20.95
N PHE A 135 -1.18 -7.13 -20.14
CA PHE A 135 0.21 -7.60 -20.16
C PHE A 135 0.46 -8.83 -21.06
N GLY A 136 -0.60 -9.54 -21.46
CA GLY A 136 -0.49 -10.70 -22.35
C GLY A 136 -0.10 -12.03 -21.67
N TYR A 137 0.07 -12.04 -20.33
CA TYR A 137 0.48 -13.20 -19.55
C TYR A 137 -0.50 -13.48 -18.41
N PRO A 138 -0.61 -14.74 -17.94
CA PRO A 138 -1.27 -15.02 -16.66
C PRO A 138 -0.57 -14.28 -15.54
N ILE A 139 -1.34 -13.57 -14.69
CA ILE A 139 -0.80 -12.77 -13.61
C ILE A 139 -0.76 -13.57 -12.32
N VAL A 140 0.32 -13.43 -11.57
CA VAL A 140 0.48 -13.94 -10.21
C VAL A 140 0.71 -12.77 -9.27
N PRO A 141 -0.14 -12.58 -8.26
CA PRO A 141 0.05 -11.52 -7.26
C PRO A 141 1.28 -11.82 -6.40
N ALA A 142 2.30 -10.99 -6.51
CA ALA A 142 3.55 -11.17 -5.78
C ALA A 142 3.67 -10.25 -4.56
N GLY A 143 2.91 -9.15 -4.50
CA GLY A 143 2.87 -8.32 -3.30
C GLY A 143 2.51 -6.88 -3.51
N VAL A 144 2.45 -6.17 -2.39
CA VAL A 144 2.20 -4.73 -2.30
C VAL A 144 3.27 -4.08 -1.43
N LEU A 145 3.83 -2.96 -1.87
CA LEU A 145 4.90 -2.26 -1.18
C LEU A 145 4.61 -0.75 -1.11
N TYR A 146 4.69 -0.18 0.09
CA TYR A 146 4.80 1.26 0.29
C TYR A 146 6.26 1.65 0.23
N HIS A 147 6.62 2.48 -0.73
CA HIS A 147 7.96 3.04 -0.89
C HIS A 147 8.04 4.39 -0.17
N PRO A 148 8.93 4.58 0.82
CA PRO A 148 9.09 5.87 1.49
C PRO A 148 9.65 6.93 0.53
N ALA A 149 8.80 7.83 0.06
CA ALA A 149 9.16 8.94 -0.83
C ALA A 149 9.30 10.25 -0.04
N ARG A 150 10.15 10.26 0.99
CA ARG A 150 10.33 11.36 1.93
C ARG A 150 11.78 11.58 2.32
N GLU A 151 12.10 12.78 2.73
CA GLU A 151 13.38 13.05 3.40
C GLU A 151 13.41 12.31 4.75
N VAL A 152 14.45 11.50 4.96
CA VAL A 152 14.67 10.81 6.23
C VAL A 152 15.49 11.70 7.15
N ILE A 153 14.89 12.08 8.28
CA ILE A 153 15.56 12.83 9.33
C ILE A 153 15.78 11.90 10.53
N LEU A 154 17.02 11.48 10.72
CA LEU A 154 17.39 10.63 11.85
C LEU A 154 17.65 11.47 13.10
N LYS A 155 16.96 11.17 14.19
CA LYS A 155 17.25 11.72 15.52
C LYS A 155 18.23 10.77 16.22
N LYS A 156 19.50 11.07 16.16
CA LYS A 156 20.58 10.26 16.75
C LYS A 156 21.55 11.16 17.51
N ASP A 157 22.27 10.58 18.45
CA ASP A 157 23.29 11.29 19.25
C ASP A 157 24.47 11.73 18.40
N ARG A 158 25.13 12.83 18.82
CA ARG A 158 26.37 13.28 18.21
C ARG A 158 27.45 12.22 18.44
N GLY A 159 28.16 11.83 17.37
CA GLY A 159 29.22 10.82 17.44
C GLY A 159 28.77 9.37 17.17
N ILE A 160 27.56 9.16 16.67
CA ILE A 160 27.13 7.85 16.15
C ILE A 160 28.12 7.36 15.06
N GLN A 161 28.49 6.09 15.13
CA GLN A 161 29.34 5.44 14.12
C GLN A 161 28.67 5.50 12.74
N PRO A 162 29.44 5.77 11.65
CA PRO A 162 28.87 5.87 10.29
C PRO A 162 28.06 4.65 9.88
N GLU A 163 28.51 3.45 10.24
CA GLU A 163 27.83 2.18 9.91
C GLU A 163 26.47 2.08 10.60
N LYS A 164 26.38 2.52 11.86
CA LYS A 164 25.11 2.54 12.61
C LYS A 164 24.15 3.61 12.07
N LEU A 165 24.69 4.73 11.57
CA LEU A 165 23.89 5.76 10.94
C LEU A 165 23.30 5.25 9.62
N GLN A 166 24.11 4.56 8.81
CA GLN A 166 23.67 3.97 7.55
C GLN A 166 22.63 2.86 7.78
N ALA A 167 22.85 1.98 8.76
CA ALA A 167 21.86 0.96 9.11
C ALA A 167 20.52 1.58 9.57
N ALA A 168 20.56 2.66 10.34
CA ALA A 168 19.35 3.36 10.76
C ALA A 168 18.64 4.05 9.58
N LEU A 169 19.39 4.56 8.61
CA LEU A 169 18.83 5.13 7.38
C LEU A 169 18.14 4.04 6.53
N GLN A 170 18.80 2.91 6.35
CA GLN A 170 18.24 1.76 5.63
C GLN A 170 16.94 1.26 6.28
N GLU A 171 16.88 1.17 7.62
CA GLU A 171 15.67 0.77 8.33
C GLU A 171 14.50 1.76 8.11
N GLU A 172 14.77 3.07 8.06
CA GLU A 172 13.76 4.09 7.75
C GLU A 172 13.32 4.10 6.29
N LEU A 173 14.15 3.60 5.38
CA LEU A 173 13.87 3.48 3.94
C LEU A 173 13.32 2.10 3.57
N ARG A 174 13.34 1.11 4.47
CA ARG A 174 12.77 -0.20 4.24
C ARG A 174 11.29 -0.07 3.83
N ARG A 175 10.89 -0.82 2.81
CA ARG A 175 9.50 -0.83 2.35
C ARG A 175 8.61 -1.41 3.44
N SER A 176 7.38 -0.97 3.48
CA SER A 176 6.32 -1.55 4.29
C SER A 176 5.30 -2.20 3.37
N GLY A 177 4.82 -3.39 3.68
CA GLY A 177 3.92 -4.08 2.78
C GLY A 177 3.77 -5.56 3.10
N MET A 178 3.32 -6.30 2.10
CA MET A 178 3.15 -7.73 2.14
C MET A 178 3.61 -8.34 0.80
N VAL A 179 4.42 -9.38 0.86
CA VAL A 179 4.94 -10.08 -0.32
C VAL A 179 4.65 -11.58 -0.25
N LEU A 180 4.61 -12.23 -1.41
CA LEU A 180 4.39 -13.67 -1.53
C LEU A 180 5.52 -14.45 -0.83
N ALA A 181 5.12 -15.35 0.07
CA ALA A 181 6.04 -16.22 0.83
C ALA A 181 6.58 -17.37 -0.04
N ASP A 182 7.19 -17.04 -1.14
CA ASP A 182 7.85 -18.00 -2.04
C ASP A 182 9.34 -17.62 -2.14
N PRO A 183 10.27 -18.53 -1.78
CA PRO A 183 11.70 -18.24 -1.77
C PRO A 183 12.27 -17.80 -3.12
N GLU A 184 11.75 -18.30 -4.23
CA GLU A 184 12.19 -17.93 -5.57
C GLU A 184 11.72 -16.51 -5.92
N VAL A 185 10.46 -16.20 -5.64
CA VAL A 185 9.88 -14.86 -5.83
C VAL A 185 10.59 -13.83 -4.94
N LEU A 186 10.88 -14.19 -3.68
CA LEU A 186 11.62 -13.29 -2.77
C LEU A 186 13.02 -12.99 -3.29
N ARG A 187 13.77 -13.99 -3.79
CA ARG A 187 15.09 -13.76 -4.42
C ARG A 187 14.98 -12.93 -5.68
N ALA A 188 13.96 -13.15 -6.50
CA ALA A 188 13.71 -12.33 -7.68
C ALA A 188 13.37 -10.87 -7.31
N MET A 189 12.68 -10.64 -6.21
CA MET A 189 12.40 -9.28 -5.70
C MET A 189 13.63 -8.57 -5.16
N GLU A 190 14.51 -9.32 -4.48
CA GLU A 190 15.76 -8.81 -3.90
C GLU A 190 16.74 -9.99 -3.76
N HIS A 191 17.85 -9.96 -4.49
CA HIS A 191 18.79 -11.08 -4.58
C HIS A 191 19.29 -11.57 -3.21
N SER A 192 19.43 -10.65 -2.24
CA SER A 192 19.84 -10.93 -0.86
C SER A 192 18.68 -11.20 0.13
N ALA A 193 17.44 -11.34 -0.35
CA ALA A 193 16.24 -11.40 0.49
C ALA A 193 16.28 -12.46 1.59
N LEU A 194 16.87 -13.62 1.31
CA LEU A 194 16.90 -14.75 2.25
C LEU A 194 18.09 -14.73 3.21
N GLU A 195 19.07 -13.85 3.00
CA GLU A 195 20.25 -13.69 3.86
C GLU A 195 20.19 -12.37 4.66
N ALA A 196 20.06 -11.26 3.95
CA ALA A 196 20.12 -9.91 4.52
C ALA A 196 19.20 -8.95 3.75
N PRO A 197 17.87 -9.02 3.93
CA PRO A 197 16.93 -8.16 3.22
C PRO A 197 17.11 -6.70 3.60
N HIS A 198 17.31 -5.83 2.61
CA HIS A 198 17.44 -4.39 2.77
C HIS A 198 16.14 -3.65 2.48
N TYR A 199 15.46 -4.04 1.40
CA TYR A 199 14.30 -3.33 0.86
C TYR A 199 12.99 -3.98 1.26
N LEU A 200 12.91 -5.32 1.25
CA LEU A 200 11.68 -6.03 1.52
C LEU A 200 11.24 -5.93 2.99
N PRO A 201 9.91 -5.92 3.26
CA PRO A 201 9.34 -5.82 4.62
C PRO A 201 9.44 -7.14 5.40
N ILE A 202 10.49 -7.92 5.19
CA ILE A 202 10.66 -9.25 5.76
C ILE A 202 11.82 -9.28 6.76
N ARG A 203 11.80 -10.26 7.65
CA ARG A 203 12.90 -10.56 8.57
C ARG A 203 13.29 -12.02 8.46
N VAL A 204 14.58 -12.27 8.33
CA VAL A 204 15.15 -13.62 8.34
C VAL A 204 15.62 -13.90 9.76
N LYS A 205 15.10 -14.98 10.37
CA LYS A 205 15.49 -15.42 11.70
C LYS A 205 16.75 -16.26 11.64
N LYS A 206 17.37 -16.50 12.80
CA LYS A 206 18.60 -17.31 12.92
C LYS A 206 18.45 -18.76 12.43
N ASP A 207 17.23 -19.29 12.47
CA ASP A 207 16.90 -20.62 11.95
C ASP A 207 16.59 -20.65 10.44
N GLY A 208 16.76 -19.50 9.75
CA GLY A 208 16.46 -19.36 8.34
C GLY A 208 14.97 -19.16 8.02
N SER A 209 14.08 -19.18 9.02
CA SER A 209 12.67 -18.89 8.78
C SER A 209 12.45 -17.41 8.52
N ILE A 210 11.47 -17.11 7.66
CA ILE A 210 11.10 -15.74 7.31
C ILE A 210 9.87 -15.35 8.11
N SER A 211 9.86 -14.13 8.61
CA SER A 211 8.74 -13.55 9.33
C SER A 211 8.48 -12.12 8.87
N ASP A 212 7.35 -11.59 9.29
CA ASP A 212 6.83 -10.26 8.96
C ASP A 212 6.59 -10.08 7.45
N GLY A 213 5.66 -9.26 7.07
CA GLY A 213 5.42 -8.82 5.70
C GLY A 213 5.24 -9.91 4.63
N ILE A 214 4.94 -11.16 5.01
CA ILE A 214 4.74 -12.28 4.08
C ILE A 214 3.33 -12.85 4.17
N ALA A 215 2.86 -13.39 3.03
CA ALA A 215 1.65 -14.20 2.94
C ALA A 215 1.86 -15.34 1.96
N SER A 216 1.35 -16.54 2.28
CA SER A 216 1.33 -17.65 1.32
C SER A 216 0.39 -17.34 0.15
N ALA A 217 0.51 -18.06 -0.96
CA ALA A 217 -0.42 -17.94 -2.08
C ALA A 217 -1.88 -18.21 -1.65
N GLU A 218 -2.09 -19.18 -0.76
CA GLU A 218 -3.42 -19.46 -0.18
C GLU A 218 -3.94 -18.27 0.63
N GLN A 219 -3.10 -17.67 1.47
CA GLN A 219 -3.44 -16.48 2.25
C GLN A 219 -3.76 -15.27 1.37
N LEU A 220 -2.98 -15.04 0.30
CA LEU A 220 -3.30 -13.98 -0.67
C LEU A 220 -4.63 -14.22 -1.37
N GLY A 221 -4.92 -15.47 -1.78
CA GLY A 221 -6.22 -15.82 -2.37
C GLY A 221 -7.39 -15.61 -1.40
N LYS A 222 -7.24 -15.96 -0.11
CA LYS A 222 -8.24 -15.67 0.93
C LYS A 222 -8.43 -14.18 1.16
N LEU A 223 -7.33 -13.42 1.14
CA LEU A 223 -7.36 -11.97 1.29
C LEU A 223 -8.05 -11.29 0.10
N GLY A 224 -7.86 -11.84 -1.11
CA GLY A 224 -8.56 -11.37 -2.31
C GLY A 224 -10.07 -11.50 -2.18
N ARG A 225 -10.56 -12.67 -1.73
CA ARG A 225 -12.00 -12.88 -1.46
C ARG A 225 -12.51 -11.94 -0.38
N TYR A 226 -11.79 -11.81 0.74
CA TYR A 226 -12.15 -10.87 1.80
C TYR A 226 -12.29 -9.42 1.30
N VAL A 227 -11.40 -8.97 0.41
CA VAL A 227 -11.51 -7.63 -0.21
C VAL A 227 -12.74 -7.54 -1.13
N GLU A 228 -13.04 -8.59 -1.89
CA GLU A 228 -14.23 -8.65 -2.75
C GLU A 228 -15.52 -8.60 -1.92
N ASP A 229 -15.64 -9.40 -0.84
CA ASP A 229 -16.77 -9.39 0.09
C ASP A 229 -16.97 -8.04 0.76
N LEU A 230 -15.87 -7.37 1.12
CA LEU A 230 -15.92 -6.02 1.68
C LEU A 230 -16.47 -5.00 0.67
N LEU A 231 -16.13 -5.12 -0.61
CA LEU A 231 -16.71 -4.26 -1.65
C LEU A 231 -18.22 -4.52 -1.81
N HIS A 232 -18.65 -5.78 -1.76
CA HIS A 232 -20.06 -6.15 -1.75
C HIS A 232 -20.79 -5.56 -0.53
N GLN A 233 -20.19 -5.64 0.66
CA GLN A 233 -20.75 -5.01 1.85
C GLN A 233 -20.87 -3.49 1.68
N ILE A 234 -19.84 -2.82 1.17
CA ILE A 234 -19.86 -1.37 0.92
C ILE A 234 -20.97 -1.02 -0.08
N ALA A 235 -21.15 -1.80 -1.15
CA ALA A 235 -22.22 -1.59 -2.13
C ALA A 235 -23.61 -1.68 -1.47
N ARG A 236 -23.84 -2.68 -0.62
CA ARG A 236 -25.09 -2.83 0.16
C ARG A 236 -25.34 -1.65 1.09
N GLU A 237 -24.34 -1.23 1.84
CA GLU A 237 -24.47 -0.11 2.78
C GLU A 237 -24.78 1.20 2.07
N ILE A 238 -24.13 1.46 0.93
CA ILE A 238 -24.42 2.64 0.09
C ILE A 238 -25.83 2.54 -0.49
N GLY A 239 -26.21 1.40 -1.08
CA GLY A 239 -27.51 1.17 -1.70
C GLY A 239 -28.67 1.24 -0.69
N SER A 240 -28.45 0.84 0.56
CA SER A 240 -29.42 0.99 1.65
C SER A 240 -29.59 2.43 2.16
N GLY A 241 -28.75 3.36 1.71
CA GLY A 241 -28.74 4.74 2.17
C GLY A 241 -28.23 4.91 3.60
N ASN A 242 -27.39 3.99 4.07
CA ASN A 242 -26.77 4.09 5.38
C ASN A 242 -25.84 5.31 5.44
N ILE A 243 -26.14 6.25 6.33
CA ILE A 243 -25.36 7.49 6.58
C ILE A 243 -24.95 7.63 8.04
N ASP A 244 -24.93 6.54 8.79
CA ASP A 244 -24.58 6.54 10.21
C ASP A 244 -23.18 7.12 10.45
N ALA A 245 -23.07 7.97 11.45
CA ALA A 245 -21.80 8.56 11.85
C ALA A 245 -21.03 7.61 12.78
N ASP A 246 -20.24 6.74 12.18
CA ASP A 246 -19.47 5.67 12.82
C ASP A 246 -17.96 5.87 12.63
N PRO A 247 -17.34 7.00 13.04
CA PRO A 247 -15.93 7.26 12.79
C PRO A 247 -15.02 6.26 13.50
N VAL A 248 -13.91 5.92 12.84
CA VAL A 248 -12.88 5.10 13.46
C VAL A 248 -11.94 5.92 14.34
N ALA A 249 -11.44 5.31 15.42
CA ALA A 249 -10.41 5.89 16.28
C ALA A 249 -9.39 4.82 16.71
N ARG A 250 -8.11 5.21 16.81
CA ARG A 250 -7.03 4.40 17.40
C ARG A 250 -6.80 4.75 18.87
N GLY A 251 -7.46 5.78 19.33
CA GLY A 251 -7.39 6.28 20.70
C GLY A 251 -8.05 7.67 20.81
N PRO A 252 -8.04 8.27 22.01
CA PRO A 252 -8.69 9.56 22.24
C PRO A 252 -8.15 10.73 21.41
N GLN A 253 -6.88 10.60 20.94
CA GLN A 253 -6.16 11.67 20.22
C GLN A 253 -5.92 11.33 18.73
N GLU A 254 -6.47 10.22 18.23
CA GLU A 254 -6.33 9.81 16.84
C GLU A 254 -7.67 9.31 16.31
N ARG A 255 -8.53 10.27 15.97
CA ARG A 255 -9.86 10.04 15.43
C ARG A 255 -9.95 10.46 13.98
N ALA A 256 -10.75 9.77 13.18
CA ALA A 256 -11.02 10.19 11.81
C ALA A 256 -11.56 11.63 11.72
N CYS A 257 -12.33 12.07 12.74
CA CYS A 257 -12.89 13.40 12.83
C CYS A 257 -11.86 14.53 12.99
N ASP A 258 -10.66 14.24 13.51
CA ASP A 258 -9.63 15.27 13.78
C ASP A 258 -9.11 15.95 12.51
N ARG A 259 -9.29 15.30 11.35
CA ARG A 259 -8.87 15.80 10.03
C ARG A 259 -10.00 15.78 9.01
N CYS A 260 -11.26 15.76 9.47
CA CYS A 260 -12.43 15.71 8.61
C CYS A 260 -12.91 17.13 8.26
N ASP A 261 -12.92 17.45 6.97
CA ASP A 261 -13.40 18.75 6.49
C ASP A 261 -14.91 18.98 6.77
N PHE A 262 -15.66 17.90 6.99
CA PHE A 262 -17.09 17.92 7.27
C PHE A 262 -17.45 17.86 8.75
N ALA A 263 -16.48 17.89 9.67
CA ALA A 263 -16.71 17.75 11.11
C ALA A 263 -17.72 18.76 11.64
N ALA A 264 -17.67 20.01 11.16
CA ALA A 264 -18.60 21.08 11.59
C ALA A 264 -20.05 20.84 11.11
N ALA A 265 -20.23 20.26 9.93
CA ALA A 265 -21.57 19.97 9.38
C ALA A 265 -22.15 18.67 9.96
N CYS A 266 -21.30 17.65 10.15
CA CYS A 266 -21.66 16.37 10.75
C CYS A 266 -22.08 16.51 12.23
N ALA A 267 -21.40 17.41 12.98
CA ALA A 267 -21.62 17.66 14.40
C ALA A 267 -21.61 16.38 15.26
N PHE A 268 -20.81 15.37 14.87
CA PHE A 268 -20.69 14.10 15.58
C PHE A 268 -20.40 14.29 17.07
N GLN A 269 -21.14 13.59 17.92
CA GLN A 269 -20.93 13.56 19.36
C GLN A 269 -21.12 12.13 19.88
N GLU A 270 -20.03 11.49 20.28
CA GLU A 270 -20.07 10.13 20.82
C GLU A 270 -21.12 9.98 21.93
N GLY A 271 -22.00 8.98 21.81
CA GLY A 271 -23.06 8.68 22.75
C GLY A 271 -24.31 9.55 22.63
N ARG A 272 -24.40 10.43 21.63
CA ARG A 272 -25.56 11.25 21.36
C ARG A 272 -26.28 10.80 20.10
N GLY A 273 -27.59 10.59 20.14
CA GLY A 273 -28.40 10.30 18.96
C GLY A 273 -28.08 8.99 18.25
N GLY A 274 -27.35 8.09 18.90
CA GLY A 274 -26.87 6.85 18.27
C GLY A 274 -25.44 6.93 17.76
N ASP A 275 -24.81 8.11 17.76
CA ASP A 275 -23.41 8.29 17.34
C ASP A 275 -22.47 7.42 18.17
N ARG A 276 -21.61 6.65 17.50
CA ARG A 276 -20.64 5.78 18.16
C ARG A 276 -19.28 5.85 17.48
N VAL A 277 -18.22 5.58 18.23
CA VAL A 277 -16.85 5.47 17.72
C VAL A 277 -16.49 4.00 17.56
N ARG A 278 -15.92 3.64 16.41
CA ARG A 278 -15.33 2.32 16.18
C ARG A 278 -13.87 2.35 16.56
N TYR A 279 -13.54 1.80 17.73
CA TYR A 279 -12.16 1.71 18.20
C TYR A 279 -11.42 0.56 17.51
N ILE A 280 -10.36 0.90 16.78
CA ILE A 280 -9.45 -0.06 16.17
C ILE A 280 -8.49 -0.55 17.23
N ARG A 281 -8.42 -1.86 17.43
CA ARG A 281 -7.39 -2.50 18.26
C ARG A 281 -6.30 -3.11 17.39
N THR A 282 -5.08 -3.07 17.87
CA THR A 282 -3.96 -3.79 17.24
C THR A 282 -4.22 -5.30 17.31
N VAL A 283 -4.04 -5.97 16.19
CA VAL A 283 -4.14 -7.43 16.08
C VAL A 283 -2.79 -8.04 15.71
N LYS A 284 -2.53 -9.24 16.20
CA LYS A 284 -1.37 -10.02 15.80
C LYS A 284 -1.59 -10.66 14.43
N PRO A 285 -0.54 -10.98 13.68
CA PRO A 285 -0.68 -11.65 12.38
C PRO A 285 -1.52 -12.93 12.43
N GLU A 286 -1.32 -13.76 13.45
CA GLU A 286 -2.07 -15.01 13.62
C GLU A 286 -3.57 -14.76 13.84
N GLU A 287 -3.92 -13.73 14.64
CA GLU A 287 -5.31 -13.34 14.89
C GLU A 287 -5.96 -12.77 13.63
N PHE A 288 -5.20 -12.01 12.82
CA PHE A 288 -5.68 -11.50 11.55
C PHE A 288 -6.00 -12.64 10.57
N TRP A 289 -5.10 -13.60 10.41
CA TRP A 289 -5.35 -14.71 9.50
C TRP A 289 -6.50 -15.62 9.95
N GLN A 290 -6.66 -15.86 11.26
CA GLN A 290 -7.84 -16.55 11.80
C GLN A 290 -9.13 -15.79 11.48
N PHE A 291 -9.11 -14.47 11.55
CA PHE A 291 -10.25 -13.64 11.14
C PHE A 291 -10.55 -13.80 9.65
N VAL A 292 -9.54 -13.69 8.78
CA VAL A 292 -9.72 -13.87 7.32
C VAL A 292 -10.23 -15.27 6.99
N ASP A 293 -9.75 -16.32 7.67
CA ASP A 293 -10.24 -17.69 7.51
C ASP A 293 -11.71 -17.82 7.92
N ALA A 294 -12.10 -17.18 9.02
CA ALA A 294 -13.48 -17.20 9.49
C ALA A 294 -14.46 -16.45 8.55
N GLU A 295 -14.03 -15.32 7.99
CA GLU A 295 -14.83 -14.59 6.98
C GLU A 295 -15.04 -15.46 5.72
N ASN A 296 -13.98 -16.04 5.16
CA ASN A 296 -14.08 -16.94 4.00
C ASN A 296 -14.90 -18.22 4.28
N GLY A 297 -15.04 -18.64 5.54
CA GLY A 297 -15.87 -19.80 5.93
C GLY A 297 -17.38 -19.53 5.99
N LYS A 298 -17.79 -18.27 6.07
CA LYS A 298 -19.22 -17.89 6.15
C LYS A 298 -19.95 -18.13 4.84
N GLU A 299 -19.32 -18.01 3.69
CA GLU A 299 -19.91 -18.22 2.37
C GLU A 299 -20.28 -19.70 2.11
N GLY A 300 -19.54 -20.64 2.66
CA GLY A 300 -19.85 -22.07 2.55
C GLY A 300 -21.17 -22.51 3.22
N SER A 301 -21.78 -21.63 4.03
CA SER A 301 -23.00 -21.92 4.80
C SER A 301 -24.29 -21.36 4.16
N THR A 302 -24.19 -20.48 3.16
CA THR A 302 -25.34 -19.79 2.57
C THR A 302 -25.83 -20.46 1.27
N CYS A 303 -25.13 -21.48 0.77
CA CYS A 303 -25.54 -22.32 -0.37
C CYS A 303 -25.94 -23.75 0.06
N ARG A 304 -26.91 -23.86 0.98
CA ARG A 304 -27.64 -25.16 1.19
C ARG A 304 -29.11 -24.92 1.36
#